data_91203bb2ab75bfbbd7fa1cab669d0d94
#
_entry.id   91203bb2ab75bfbbd7fa1cab669d0d94
#
_cell.length_a   1.000
_cell.length_b   1.000
_cell.length_c   1.000
_cell.angle_alpha   90.00
_cell.angle_beta   90.00
_cell.angle_gamma   90.00
#
_symmetry.space_group_name_H-M   'P 1'
#
loop_
_entity.id
_entity.type
_entity.pdbx_description
1 polymer ?
#
loop_
_entity_poly.entity_id
_entity_poly.type
_entity_poly.pdbx_seq_one_letter_code
_entity_poly.pdbx_strand_id
1 'polypeptide(L)'
;MKLATRYVGASGASSGLEDARVAFATNTLREATFFHGEIAQGEILREALGALHDVVVGDFRYQPRDRLAWKAWLAEQDRKFIASLKTKASEAKQKLEQVDVRLAELDRLRGVRLRPFHEARRKYADYVVANEWELSELYDPVVTVHPDEVFFEAFSRDESSYARLSAKRFLWTELGDVQYGTTNIDFSAGLARQLDRLRSYRKTRFDVAPGGLSVSVDGEVHKEKKIQLPESWVNGFLQVQATTTMALRSFEVHPIDLHNVIRALLRRKARTSPKALRFELEPGKRVRAVLEPWEDVFTFSSVYGGAKAETIRTWGRVRLQVLRRLLPVARSCRVFLAGFGMPSFYVMDLGPVAFTLGLSGWTDNDWTEGASFELLSRRVDAAPEELLGLYAALKQKRVSTAEDLSAVTGVSLERVRGGLSSLCQVGRATHDLVGGAFRHRDLFSDGFTLAEARRATTSSLEDHKPEAKAARVIFDTGNVRLIACRPVSTGEKVSGSVLGTGGDRVRPQIHISKEGEIIEGKCSCSLFREHGMTRGPCEHLLALRLAYMDRAEGGKGIE
;
A
#
# COMPACT_ATOMS: atom_id res chain seq x y z
N MET A 1 -3.92 -9.15 -17.05
CA MET A 1 -4.72 -10.30 -16.56
C MET A 1 -6.06 -9.75 -16.10
N LYS A 2 -7.20 -10.24 -16.61
CA LYS A 2 -8.51 -9.69 -16.23
C LYS A 2 -9.11 -10.56 -15.14
N LEU A 3 -9.31 -10.02 -13.95
CA LEU A 3 -10.02 -10.68 -12.86
C LEU A 3 -11.51 -10.43 -13.05
N ALA A 4 -12.22 -11.39 -13.64
CA ALA A 4 -13.66 -11.31 -13.81
C ALA A 4 -14.37 -11.65 -12.49
N THR A 5 -15.46 -10.94 -12.20
CA THR A 5 -16.35 -11.22 -11.07
C THR A 5 -17.76 -11.51 -11.58
N ARG A 6 -18.46 -12.42 -10.91
CA ARG A 6 -19.86 -12.75 -11.19
C ARG A 6 -20.58 -13.02 -9.87
N TYR A 7 -21.67 -12.35 -9.63
CA TYR A 7 -22.51 -12.52 -8.45
C TYR A 7 -23.88 -13.05 -8.85
N VAL A 8 -24.38 -14.04 -8.08
CA VAL A 8 -25.72 -14.62 -8.29
C VAL A 8 -26.76 -13.93 -7.42
N GLY A 9 -26.32 -13.34 -6.29
CA GLY A 9 -27.18 -12.60 -5.36
C GLY A 9 -26.65 -11.20 -5.11
N ALA A 10 -27.37 -10.43 -4.30
CA ALA A 10 -26.97 -9.12 -3.83
C ALA A 10 -26.47 -9.18 -2.38
N SER A 11 -25.46 -8.37 -2.05
CA SER A 11 -25.10 -8.13 -0.65
C SER A 11 -26.10 -7.19 -0.01
N GLY A 12 -26.42 -7.45 1.26
CA GLY A 12 -27.38 -6.63 1.99
C GLY A 12 -27.33 -6.87 3.49
N ALA A 13 -28.01 -6.00 4.21
CA ALA A 13 -28.27 -6.21 5.64
C ALA A 13 -29.76 -5.97 5.93
N SER A 14 -30.32 -6.77 6.81
CA SER A 14 -31.67 -6.62 7.31
C SER A 14 -31.66 -6.60 8.84
N SER A 15 -32.60 -5.93 9.45
CA SER A 15 -32.75 -5.91 10.91
C SER A 15 -34.20 -6.07 11.30
N GLY A 16 -34.53 -7.15 12.02
CA GLY A 16 -35.79 -7.40 12.68
C GLY A 16 -35.86 -6.75 14.08
N LEU A 17 -36.86 -7.10 14.87
CA LEU A 17 -37.00 -6.65 16.26
C LEU A 17 -35.97 -7.30 17.18
N GLU A 18 -35.70 -8.58 16.98
CA GLU A 18 -34.84 -9.41 17.85
C GLU A 18 -33.49 -9.76 17.24
N ASP A 19 -33.40 -9.79 15.90
CA ASP A 19 -32.21 -10.22 15.16
C ASP A 19 -31.80 -9.22 14.06
N ALA A 20 -30.58 -9.40 13.57
CA ALA A 20 -30.10 -8.73 12.39
C ALA A 20 -29.32 -9.74 11.52
N ARG A 21 -29.31 -9.53 10.22
CA ARG A 21 -28.57 -10.35 9.28
C ARG A 21 -27.77 -9.47 8.33
N VAL A 22 -26.51 -9.81 8.16
CA VAL A 22 -25.63 -9.23 7.13
C VAL A 22 -25.20 -10.36 6.22
N ALA A 23 -25.40 -10.20 4.93
CA ALA A 23 -25.01 -11.20 3.95
C ALA A 23 -24.23 -10.55 2.81
N PHE A 24 -23.12 -11.17 2.44
CA PHE A 24 -22.28 -10.77 1.33
C PHE A 24 -22.34 -11.80 0.22
N ALA A 25 -22.72 -11.36 -0.98
CA ALA A 25 -22.67 -12.20 -2.17
C ALA A 25 -21.21 -12.36 -2.63
N THR A 26 -20.78 -13.61 -2.83
CA THR A 26 -19.42 -13.94 -3.25
C THR A 26 -19.32 -14.16 -4.76
N ASN A 27 -18.12 -13.93 -5.30
CA ASN A 27 -17.82 -14.14 -6.72
C ASN A 27 -17.86 -15.64 -7.08
N THR A 28 -18.76 -16.04 -7.94
CA THR A 28 -18.97 -17.44 -8.37
C THR A 28 -17.99 -17.94 -9.43
N LEU A 29 -17.12 -17.07 -9.95
CA LEU A 29 -16.03 -17.48 -10.86
C LEU A 29 -14.77 -17.93 -10.12
N ARG A 30 -14.77 -17.90 -8.80
CA ARG A 30 -13.68 -18.38 -7.93
C ARG A 30 -14.06 -19.69 -7.25
N GLU A 31 -13.04 -20.33 -6.63
CA GLU A 31 -13.29 -21.45 -5.73
C GLU A 31 -14.33 -21.06 -4.68
N ALA A 32 -15.24 -21.97 -4.38
CA ALA A 32 -16.29 -21.74 -3.41
C ALA A 32 -15.68 -21.32 -2.07
N THR A 33 -16.02 -20.11 -1.63
CA THR A 33 -15.62 -19.56 -0.33
C THR A 33 -16.87 -19.14 0.39
N PHE A 34 -17.12 -19.71 1.56
CA PHE A 34 -18.31 -19.37 2.34
C PHE A 34 -18.05 -19.47 3.83
N PHE A 35 -18.79 -18.66 4.57
CA PHE A 35 -18.75 -18.57 6.01
C PHE A 35 -20.12 -18.12 6.54
N HIS A 36 -20.59 -18.78 7.58
CA HIS A 36 -21.80 -18.44 8.30
C HIS A 36 -21.47 -18.32 9.78
N GLY A 37 -21.77 -17.18 10.40
CA GLY A 37 -21.48 -16.93 11.79
C GLY A 37 -22.50 -16.03 12.45
N GLU A 38 -22.61 -16.13 13.78
CA GLU A 38 -23.42 -15.25 14.63
C GLU A 38 -22.51 -14.50 15.59
N ILE A 39 -22.74 -13.20 15.77
CA ILE A 39 -22.03 -12.35 16.72
C ILE A 39 -22.99 -11.78 17.75
N ALA A 40 -22.60 -11.85 19.02
CA ALA A 40 -23.38 -11.28 20.11
C ALA A 40 -23.23 -9.75 20.22
N GLN A 41 -22.08 -9.20 19.80
CA GLN A 41 -21.75 -7.76 19.89
C GLN A 41 -21.40 -7.23 18.51
N GLY A 42 -22.41 -6.93 17.69
CA GLY A 42 -22.23 -6.47 16.31
C GLY A 42 -21.68 -5.04 16.17
N GLU A 43 -21.60 -4.26 17.24
CA GLU A 43 -21.21 -2.84 17.19
C GLU A 43 -19.79 -2.63 16.67
N ILE A 44 -18.83 -3.36 17.20
CA ILE A 44 -17.43 -3.23 16.80
C ILE A 44 -17.27 -3.57 15.31
N LEU A 45 -17.90 -4.66 14.86
CA LEU A 45 -17.85 -5.05 13.45
C LEU A 45 -18.58 -4.02 12.56
N ARG A 46 -19.71 -3.47 13.02
CA ARG A 46 -20.42 -2.38 12.33
C ARG A 46 -19.51 -1.17 12.09
N GLU A 47 -18.85 -0.69 13.16
CA GLU A 47 -17.94 0.45 13.04
C GLU A 47 -16.76 0.15 12.09
N ALA A 48 -16.22 -1.08 12.15
CA ALA A 48 -15.13 -1.49 11.29
C ALA A 48 -15.56 -1.65 9.82
N LEU A 49 -16.73 -2.23 9.54
CA LEU A 49 -17.30 -2.30 8.19
C LEU A 49 -17.67 -0.90 7.66
N GLY A 50 -18.16 -0.03 8.51
CA GLY A 50 -18.39 1.37 8.15
C GLY A 50 -17.10 2.11 7.81
N ALA A 51 -16.02 1.89 8.55
CA ALA A 51 -14.72 2.46 8.23
C ALA A 51 -14.16 1.88 6.91
N LEU A 52 -14.36 0.59 6.64
CA LEU A 52 -14.00 -0.02 5.36
C LEU A 52 -14.75 0.64 4.20
N HIS A 53 -16.05 0.86 4.36
CA HIS A 53 -16.86 1.59 3.37
C HIS A 53 -16.37 3.02 3.17
N ASP A 54 -16.05 3.75 4.26
CA ASP A 54 -15.53 5.12 4.19
C ASP A 54 -14.19 5.17 3.41
N VAL A 55 -13.37 4.11 3.47
CA VAL A 55 -12.19 3.99 2.61
C VAL A 55 -12.60 3.76 1.15
N VAL A 56 -13.46 2.78 0.87
CA VAL A 56 -13.86 2.41 -0.51
C VAL A 56 -14.46 3.60 -1.28
N VAL A 57 -15.31 4.41 -0.62
CA VAL A 57 -15.90 5.60 -1.25
C VAL A 57 -14.97 6.82 -1.24
N GLY A 58 -13.89 6.77 -0.46
CA GLY A 58 -12.96 7.87 -0.29
C GLY A 58 -12.28 8.26 -1.59
N ASP A 59 -12.37 9.54 -1.93
CA ASP A 59 -11.63 10.15 -3.04
C ASP A 59 -10.98 11.44 -2.53
N PHE A 60 -9.70 11.33 -2.22
CA PHE A 60 -8.88 12.43 -1.69
C PHE A 60 -7.95 13.01 -2.76
N ARG A 61 -8.24 12.77 -4.05
CA ARG A 61 -7.44 13.31 -5.14
C ARG A 61 -7.29 14.81 -4.98
N TYR A 62 -6.06 15.23 -4.86
CA TYR A 62 -5.74 16.65 -4.88
C TYR A 62 -5.97 17.16 -6.30
N GLN A 63 -7.02 17.94 -6.51
CA GLN A 63 -7.13 18.76 -7.72
C GLN A 63 -6.28 20.01 -7.50
N PRO A 64 -5.09 20.10 -8.10
CA PRO A 64 -4.26 21.28 -7.94
C PRO A 64 -4.97 22.46 -8.60
N ARG A 65 -5.53 23.35 -7.81
CA ARG A 65 -6.08 24.62 -8.32
C ARG A 65 -4.98 25.53 -8.85
N ASP A 66 -3.75 25.37 -8.39
CA ASP A 66 -2.61 26.13 -8.90
C ASP A 66 -1.27 25.49 -8.47
N ARG A 67 -0.44 25.09 -9.45
CA ARG A 67 0.93 24.61 -9.24
C ARG A 67 1.95 25.74 -9.10
N LEU A 68 1.55 27.02 -9.23
CA LEU A 68 2.45 28.17 -9.21
C LEU A 68 3.25 28.27 -7.91
N ALA A 69 2.61 28.03 -6.77
CA ALA A 69 3.29 28.06 -5.47
C ALA A 69 4.35 26.95 -5.31
N TRP A 70 4.07 25.74 -5.84
CA TRP A 70 5.03 24.63 -5.82
C TRP A 70 6.17 24.85 -6.82
N LYS A 71 5.86 25.35 -8.04
CA LYS A 71 6.88 25.75 -9.03
C LYS A 71 7.79 26.85 -8.49
N ALA A 72 7.23 27.83 -7.78
CA ALA A 72 7.99 28.91 -7.13
C ALA A 72 8.90 28.38 -6.01
N TRP A 73 8.43 27.43 -5.20
CA TRP A 73 9.24 26.78 -4.17
C TRP A 73 10.37 25.95 -4.78
N LEU A 74 10.06 25.15 -5.83
CA LEU A 74 11.07 24.36 -6.53
C LEU A 74 12.14 25.26 -7.15
N ALA A 75 11.72 26.35 -7.81
CA ALA A 75 12.63 27.34 -8.38
C ALA A 75 13.50 28.04 -7.30
N GLU A 76 12.97 28.23 -6.10
CA GLU A 76 13.72 28.77 -4.97
C GLU A 76 14.75 27.77 -4.42
N GLN A 77 14.41 26.46 -4.36
CA GLN A 77 15.37 25.41 -3.99
C GLN A 77 16.49 25.29 -5.04
N ASP A 78 16.13 25.35 -6.32
CA ASP A 78 17.09 25.31 -7.41
C ASP A 78 18.02 26.54 -7.39
N ARG A 79 17.49 27.73 -7.08
CA ARG A 79 18.31 28.95 -6.89
C ARG A 79 19.28 28.81 -5.71
N LYS A 80 18.85 28.25 -4.57
CA LYS A 80 19.70 27.99 -3.41
C LYS A 80 20.80 26.97 -3.73
N PHE A 81 20.48 25.92 -4.50
CA PHE A 81 21.45 24.95 -4.95
C PHE A 81 22.47 25.57 -5.91
N ILE A 82 22.01 26.34 -6.91
CA ILE A 82 22.87 27.03 -7.89
C ILE A 82 23.76 28.08 -7.19
N ALA A 83 23.22 28.81 -6.19
CA ALA A 83 23.99 29.75 -5.39
C ALA A 83 25.12 29.07 -4.58
N SER A 84 24.98 27.78 -4.26
CA SER A 84 26.03 26.99 -3.61
C SER A 84 27.16 26.53 -4.53
N LEU A 85 26.97 26.62 -5.86
CA LEU A 85 27.94 26.25 -6.89
C LEU A 85 28.74 27.48 -7.36
N LYS A 86 29.76 27.86 -6.62
CA LYS A 86 30.51 29.13 -6.73
C LYS A 86 31.30 29.41 -8.03
N THR A 87 31.22 28.62 -9.12
CA THR A 87 32.16 28.81 -10.23
C THR A 87 31.67 28.70 -11.68
N LYS A 88 30.38 28.78 -11.99
CA LYS A 88 29.91 28.93 -13.40
C LYS A 88 28.49 29.51 -13.48
N ALA A 89 28.17 30.41 -12.58
CA ALA A 89 26.79 30.85 -12.32
C ALA A 89 26.13 31.71 -13.42
N SER A 90 26.88 32.45 -14.24
CA SER A 90 26.29 33.39 -15.20
C SER A 90 25.77 32.72 -16.46
N GLU A 91 26.54 31.78 -17.03
CA GLU A 91 26.13 31.06 -18.26
C GLU A 91 25.01 30.03 -17.98
N ALA A 92 25.07 29.37 -16.83
CA ALA A 92 24.02 28.46 -16.40
C ALA A 92 22.70 29.20 -16.13
N LYS A 93 22.74 30.39 -15.57
CA LYS A 93 21.56 31.24 -15.31
C LYS A 93 20.85 31.67 -16.58
N GLN A 94 21.60 32.10 -17.61
CA GLN A 94 21.01 32.47 -18.91
C GLN A 94 20.38 31.27 -19.63
N LYS A 95 21.04 30.09 -19.59
CA LYS A 95 20.46 28.88 -20.15
C LYS A 95 19.20 28.41 -19.41
N LEU A 96 19.17 28.54 -18.08
CA LEU A 96 18.00 28.22 -17.27
C LEU A 96 16.82 29.13 -17.57
N GLU A 97 17.04 30.44 -17.69
CA GLU A 97 15.99 31.40 -18.08
C GLU A 97 15.41 31.09 -19.48
N GLN A 98 16.26 30.70 -20.44
CA GLN A 98 15.80 30.27 -21.78
C GLN A 98 14.98 28.97 -21.72
N VAL A 99 15.39 28.00 -20.91
CA VAL A 99 14.67 26.73 -20.72
C VAL A 99 13.32 26.99 -20.01
N ASP A 100 13.28 27.84 -19.01
CA ASP A 100 12.06 28.18 -18.29
C ASP A 100 11.04 28.89 -19.18
N VAL A 101 11.47 29.80 -20.03
CA VAL A 101 10.61 30.46 -21.03
C VAL A 101 10.06 29.42 -22.03
N ARG A 102 10.91 28.48 -22.49
CA ARG A 102 10.47 27.43 -23.41
C ARG A 102 9.53 26.42 -22.77
N LEU A 103 9.76 26.04 -21.52
CA LEU A 103 8.86 25.20 -20.73
C LEU A 103 7.49 25.86 -20.52
N ALA A 104 7.48 27.14 -20.17
CA ALA A 104 6.24 27.89 -20.01
C ALA A 104 5.42 27.97 -21.32
N GLU A 105 6.10 28.14 -22.47
CA GLU A 105 5.46 28.11 -23.78
C GLU A 105 4.89 26.72 -24.10
N LEU A 106 5.66 25.66 -23.86
CA LEU A 106 5.22 24.27 -24.07
C LEU A 106 4.06 23.89 -23.15
N ASP A 107 4.08 24.30 -21.88
CA ASP A 107 3.00 24.09 -20.94
C ASP A 107 1.73 24.82 -21.38
N ARG A 108 1.86 26.03 -21.93
CA ARG A 108 0.73 26.78 -22.52
C ARG A 108 0.14 26.04 -23.73
N LEU A 109 1.00 25.59 -24.65
CA LEU A 109 0.57 24.83 -25.83
C LEU A 109 -0.08 23.50 -25.46
N ARG A 110 0.48 22.79 -24.45
CA ARG A 110 -0.09 21.57 -23.90
C ARG A 110 -1.47 21.84 -23.28
N GLY A 111 -1.60 22.92 -22.52
CA GLY A 111 -2.90 23.34 -21.93
C GLY A 111 -3.96 23.58 -22.99
N VAL A 112 -3.63 24.32 -24.06
CA VAL A 112 -4.53 24.56 -25.19
C VAL A 112 -4.90 23.27 -25.92
N ARG A 113 -3.92 22.39 -26.17
CA ARG A 113 -4.13 21.13 -26.89
C ARG A 113 -4.95 20.11 -26.08
N LEU A 114 -4.79 20.08 -24.75
CA LEU A 114 -5.50 19.15 -23.89
C LEU A 114 -6.86 19.67 -23.39
N ARG A 115 -7.15 20.97 -23.57
CA ARG A 115 -8.41 21.58 -23.16
C ARG A 115 -9.64 20.85 -23.71
N PRO A 116 -9.76 20.53 -25.01
CA PRO A 116 -10.91 19.81 -25.53
C PRO A 116 -11.05 18.41 -24.92
N PHE A 117 -9.94 17.71 -24.63
CA PHE A 117 -9.95 16.42 -23.98
C PHE A 117 -10.47 16.53 -22.53
N HIS A 118 -9.98 17.51 -21.78
CA HIS A 118 -10.46 17.72 -20.41
C HIS A 118 -11.92 18.17 -20.35
N GLU A 119 -12.36 18.97 -21.32
CA GLU A 119 -13.77 19.36 -21.44
C GLU A 119 -14.66 18.17 -21.81
N ALA A 120 -14.24 17.33 -22.75
CA ALA A 120 -14.95 16.10 -23.10
C ALA A 120 -15.01 15.11 -21.94
N ARG A 121 -13.87 14.92 -21.22
CA ARG A 121 -13.80 14.07 -20.03
C ARG A 121 -14.71 14.59 -18.91
N ARG A 122 -14.75 15.90 -18.70
CA ARG A 122 -15.64 16.53 -17.71
C ARG A 122 -17.12 16.33 -18.07
N LYS A 123 -17.50 16.57 -19.33
CA LYS A 123 -18.86 16.33 -19.81
C LYS A 123 -19.27 14.87 -19.69
N TYR A 124 -18.35 13.94 -19.97
CA TYR A 124 -18.60 12.51 -19.80
C TYR A 124 -18.77 12.16 -18.31
N ALA A 125 -17.92 12.69 -17.42
CA ALA A 125 -18.06 12.49 -15.98
C ALA A 125 -19.38 13.07 -15.44
N ASP A 126 -19.74 14.28 -15.88
CA ASP A 126 -21.02 14.92 -15.51
C ASP A 126 -22.21 14.10 -16.03
N TYR A 127 -22.12 13.54 -17.24
CA TYR A 127 -23.14 12.64 -17.81
C TYR A 127 -23.27 11.34 -17.00
N VAL A 128 -22.15 10.69 -16.66
CA VAL A 128 -22.14 9.47 -15.84
C VAL A 128 -22.73 9.74 -14.46
N VAL A 129 -22.35 10.84 -13.82
CA VAL A 129 -22.91 11.24 -12.51
C VAL A 129 -24.40 11.53 -12.59
N ALA A 130 -24.90 12.11 -13.68
CA ALA A 130 -26.30 12.47 -13.82
C ALA A 130 -27.22 11.30 -14.23
N ASN A 131 -26.71 10.34 -15.00
CA ASN A 131 -27.52 9.27 -15.59
C ASN A 131 -27.17 7.85 -15.12
N GLU A 132 -25.98 7.66 -14.54
CA GLU A 132 -25.44 6.36 -14.18
C GLU A 132 -24.82 6.39 -12.76
N TRP A 133 -25.36 7.22 -11.89
CA TRP A 133 -24.81 7.36 -10.53
C TRP A 133 -24.79 6.03 -9.75
N GLU A 134 -25.68 5.09 -10.12
CA GLU A 134 -25.67 3.71 -9.60
C GLU A 134 -24.51 2.88 -10.16
N LEU A 135 -23.94 3.28 -11.29
CA LEU A 135 -22.77 2.70 -11.94
C LEU A 135 -21.46 3.42 -11.58
N SER A 136 -21.49 4.42 -10.69
CA SER A 136 -20.25 4.96 -10.11
C SER A 136 -19.61 3.83 -9.29
N GLU A 137 -18.70 3.14 -9.94
CA GLU A 137 -18.07 1.89 -9.53
C GLU A 137 -17.54 1.97 -8.11
N LEU A 138 -18.28 1.42 -7.17
CA LEU A 138 -17.76 0.98 -5.92
C LEU A 138 -17.00 -0.31 -6.23
N TYR A 139 -15.70 -0.28 -6.04
CA TYR A 139 -14.88 -1.46 -6.23
C TYR A 139 -15.15 -2.47 -5.12
N ASP A 140 -15.30 -3.72 -5.49
CA ASP A 140 -15.68 -4.79 -4.59
C ASP A 140 -14.51 -5.26 -3.74
N PRO A 141 -14.61 -5.24 -2.40
CA PRO A 141 -13.58 -5.75 -1.51
C PRO A 141 -13.25 -7.22 -1.77
N VAL A 142 -12.02 -7.57 -1.49
CA VAL A 142 -11.57 -8.97 -1.42
C VAL A 142 -11.84 -9.48 0.00
N VAL A 143 -12.51 -10.62 0.13
CA VAL A 143 -12.68 -11.32 1.41
C VAL A 143 -11.89 -12.61 1.41
N THR A 144 -11.22 -12.88 2.52
CA THR A 144 -10.52 -14.13 2.75
C THR A 144 -11.02 -14.76 4.05
N VAL A 145 -11.42 -16.01 3.97
CA VAL A 145 -11.86 -16.83 5.10
C VAL A 145 -10.74 -17.78 5.50
N HIS A 146 -10.24 -17.62 6.73
CA HIS A 146 -9.20 -18.44 7.33
C HIS A 146 -9.70 -19.12 8.61
N PRO A 147 -8.97 -20.14 9.12
CA PRO A 147 -9.35 -20.81 10.36
C PRO A 147 -9.35 -19.88 11.59
N ASP A 148 -8.49 -18.88 11.62
CA ASP A 148 -8.28 -17.98 12.75
C ASP A 148 -8.95 -16.61 12.59
N GLU A 149 -9.24 -16.19 11.36
CA GLU A 149 -9.91 -14.91 11.08
C GLU A 149 -10.63 -14.89 9.73
N VAL A 150 -11.58 -13.98 9.60
CA VAL A 150 -12.14 -13.55 8.32
C VAL A 150 -11.68 -12.11 8.10
N PHE A 151 -11.05 -11.83 6.95
CA PHE A 151 -10.58 -10.46 6.68
C PHE A 151 -11.02 -9.94 5.32
N PHE A 152 -11.21 -8.63 5.26
CA PHE A 152 -11.66 -7.87 4.10
C PHE A 152 -10.56 -6.89 3.71
N GLU A 153 -10.25 -6.80 2.44
CA GLU A 153 -9.25 -5.88 1.89
C GLU A 153 -9.86 -5.02 0.78
N ALA A 154 -9.57 -3.74 0.79
CA ALA A 154 -10.06 -2.81 -0.22
C ALA A 154 -9.10 -1.62 -0.41
N PHE A 155 -9.22 -0.96 -1.57
CA PHE A 155 -8.62 0.35 -1.81
C PHE A 155 -9.68 1.44 -1.87
N SER A 156 -9.27 2.68 -1.61
CA SER A 156 -10.09 3.85 -1.86
C SER A 156 -10.29 4.05 -3.37
N ARG A 157 -11.33 4.81 -3.73
CA ARG A 157 -11.63 5.15 -5.12
C ARG A 157 -10.47 5.84 -5.84
N ASP A 158 -9.68 6.64 -5.13
CA ASP A 158 -8.46 7.28 -5.63
C ASP A 158 -7.22 6.39 -5.49
N GLU A 159 -7.38 5.15 -5.03
CA GLU A 159 -6.34 4.13 -4.86
C GLU A 159 -5.16 4.56 -3.95
N SER A 160 -5.35 5.64 -3.21
CA SER A 160 -4.32 6.20 -2.32
C SER A 160 -4.34 5.62 -0.91
N SER A 161 -5.43 4.98 -0.53
CA SER A 161 -5.61 4.35 0.77
C SER A 161 -5.94 2.86 0.60
N TYR A 162 -5.29 2.04 1.40
CA TYR A 162 -5.60 0.62 1.55
C TYR A 162 -6.27 0.41 2.90
N ALA A 163 -7.26 -0.45 2.96
CA ALA A 163 -7.88 -0.89 4.20
C ALA A 163 -7.90 -2.41 4.30
N ARG A 164 -7.61 -2.92 5.50
CA ARG A 164 -7.86 -4.31 5.88
C ARG A 164 -8.62 -4.35 7.20
N LEU A 165 -9.78 -4.99 7.18
CA LEU A 165 -10.55 -5.32 8.36
C LEU A 165 -10.36 -6.80 8.65
N SER A 166 -9.85 -7.16 9.82
CA SER A 166 -9.64 -8.54 10.28
C SER A 166 -10.56 -8.83 11.45
N ALA A 167 -11.47 -9.78 11.30
CA ALA A 167 -12.38 -10.26 12.35
C ALA A 167 -11.91 -11.64 12.82
N LYS A 168 -11.42 -11.72 14.06
CA LYS A 168 -10.85 -12.92 14.64
C LYS A 168 -11.91 -13.99 14.86
N ARG A 169 -11.52 -15.25 14.79
CA ARG A 169 -12.41 -16.41 14.86
C ARG A 169 -13.29 -16.42 16.11
N PHE A 170 -12.75 -16.03 17.26
CA PHE A 170 -13.49 -16.03 18.51
C PHE A 170 -14.61 -14.95 18.60
N LEU A 171 -14.71 -14.05 17.62
CA LEU A 171 -15.85 -13.14 17.49
C LEU A 171 -17.14 -13.89 17.11
N TRP A 172 -17.01 -15.04 16.47
CA TRP A 172 -18.09 -15.73 15.82
C TRP A 172 -18.50 -17.01 16.54
N THR A 173 -19.81 -17.23 16.65
CA THR A 173 -20.38 -18.58 16.81
C THR A 173 -20.70 -19.11 15.42
N GLU A 174 -20.11 -20.23 15.01
CA GLU A 174 -20.36 -20.83 13.70
C GLU A 174 -21.75 -21.44 13.62
N LEU A 175 -22.39 -21.25 12.47
CA LEU A 175 -23.74 -21.74 12.20
C LEU A 175 -23.79 -22.79 11.07
N GLY A 176 -22.65 -23.31 10.61
CA GLY A 176 -22.63 -24.28 9.52
C GLY A 176 -21.23 -24.57 8.99
N ASP A 177 -21.19 -25.17 7.81
CA ASP A 177 -19.94 -25.47 7.13
C ASP A 177 -19.19 -24.21 6.74
N VAL A 178 -17.86 -24.32 6.73
CA VAL A 178 -16.96 -23.24 6.36
C VAL A 178 -16.04 -23.72 5.26
N GLN A 179 -15.93 -22.93 4.19
CA GLN A 179 -14.97 -23.16 3.12
C GLN A 179 -13.94 -22.05 3.11
N TYR A 180 -12.71 -22.41 3.45
CA TYR A 180 -11.58 -21.49 3.47
C TYR A 180 -11.12 -21.14 2.06
N GLY A 181 -10.89 -19.83 1.81
CA GLY A 181 -10.46 -19.36 0.51
C GLY A 181 -10.48 -17.84 0.41
N THR A 182 -10.28 -17.35 -0.80
CA THR A 182 -10.31 -15.92 -1.13
C THR A 182 -11.27 -15.66 -2.27
N THR A 183 -12.16 -14.71 -2.10
CA THR A 183 -13.14 -14.30 -3.12
C THR A 183 -13.38 -12.78 -3.07
N ASN A 184 -14.13 -12.25 -4.04
CA ASN A 184 -14.64 -10.89 -3.98
C ASN A 184 -16.08 -10.89 -3.49
N ILE A 185 -16.51 -9.80 -2.88
CA ILE A 185 -17.88 -9.60 -2.43
C ILE A 185 -18.46 -8.32 -3.02
N ASP A 186 -19.74 -8.35 -3.40
CA ASP A 186 -20.46 -7.14 -3.77
C ASP A 186 -20.63 -6.22 -2.54
N PHE A 187 -20.11 -4.99 -2.61
CA PHE A 187 -20.12 -4.02 -1.50
C PHE A 187 -20.81 -2.73 -1.94
N SER A 188 -22.13 -2.75 -1.98
CA SER A 188 -22.92 -1.64 -2.48
C SER A 188 -23.12 -0.50 -1.47
N ALA A 189 -23.36 0.71 -1.94
CA ALA A 189 -23.71 1.86 -1.09
C ALA A 189 -25.01 1.63 -0.29
N GLY A 190 -25.90 0.77 -0.79
CA GLY A 190 -27.12 0.34 -0.08
C GLY A 190 -26.79 -0.46 1.17
N LEU A 191 -25.83 -1.38 1.06
CA LEU A 191 -25.36 -2.20 2.18
C LEU A 191 -24.80 -1.33 3.32
N ALA A 192 -23.99 -0.33 3.03
CA ALA A 192 -23.40 0.54 4.06
C ALA A 192 -24.47 1.26 4.89
N ARG A 193 -25.51 1.80 4.25
CA ARG A 193 -26.65 2.43 4.95
C ARG A 193 -27.43 1.45 5.83
N GLN A 194 -27.47 0.18 5.43
CA GLN A 194 -28.12 -0.87 6.21
C GLN A 194 -27.24 -1.30 7.39
N LEU A 195 -25.91 -1.38 7.21
CA LEU A 195 -24.95 -1.67 8.26
C LEU A 195 -25.04 -0.67 9.41
N ASP A 196 -25.24 0.62 9.15
CA ASP A 196 -25.40 1.65 10.18
C ASP A 196 -26.66 1.46 11.05
N ARG A 197 -27.63 0.63 10.63
CA ARG A 197 -28.83 0.28 11.40
C ARG A 197 -28.61 -0.89 12.37
N LEU A 198 -27.50 -1.61 12.28
CA LEU A 198 -27.18 -2.67 13.24
C LEU A 198 -27.04 -2.12 14.66
N ARG A 199 -27.58 -2.85 15.64
CA ARG A 199 -27.60 -2.45 17.05
C ARG A 199 -26.87 -3.47 17.91
N SER A 200 -26.15 -3.00 18.92
CA SER A 200 -25.33 -3.83 19.82
C SER A 200 -26.14 -4.83 20.67
N TYR A 201 -27.41 -4.56 20.91
CA TYR A 201 -28.27 -5.42 21.71
C TYR A 201 -28.94 -6.56 20.90
N ARG A 202 -28.66 -6.65 19.58
CA ARG A 202 -29.22 -7.68 18.71
C ARG A 202 -28.15 -8.68 18.32
N LYS A 203 -28.50 -9.95 18.31
CA LYS A 203 -27.68 -10.97 17.68
C LYS A 203 -27.62 -10.72 16.19
N THR A 204 -26.42 -10.68 15.64
CA THR A 204 -26.24 -10.41 14.22
C THR A 204 -25.71 -11.65 13.54
N ARG A 205 -26.48 -12.18 12.61
CA ARG A 205 -26.05 -13.23 11.70
C ARG A 205 -25.27 -12.61 10.54
N PHE A 206 -24.16 -13.24 10.22
CA PHE A 206 -23.24 -12.80 9.19
C PHE A 206 -22.99 -13.94 8.21
N ASP A 207 -23.34 -13.71 6.96
CA ASP A 207 -23.23 -14.69 5.90
C ASP A 207 -22.33 -14.18 4.78
N VAL A 208 -21.34 -14.98 4.40
CA VAL A 208 -20.54 -14.82 3.18
C VAL A 208 -20.84 -16.04 2.33
N ALA A 209 -21.57 -15.90 1.25
CA ALA A 209 -22.00 -17.03 0.43
C ALA A 209 -22.38 -16.58 -0.99
N PRO A 210 -22.35 -17.49 -1.99
CA PRO A 210 -22.72 -17.16 -3.37
C PRO A 210 -24.12 -16.55 -3.52
N GLY A 211 -25.09 -16.99 -2.72
CA GLY A 211 -26.46 -16.52 -2.75
C GLY A 211 -26.70 -15.15 -2.12
N GLY A 212 -25.74 -14.61 -1.37
CA GLY A 212 -25.91 -13.34 -0.67
C GLY A 212 -27.15 -13.29 0.22
N LEU A 213 -27.82 -12.14 0.29
CA LEU A 213 -29.11 -11.96 0.93
C LEU A 213 -30.20 -12.31 -0.08
N SER A 214 -30.76 -13.52 -0.04
CA SER A 214 -31.98 -13.86 -0.79
C SER A 214 -33.18 -13.20 -0.13
N VAL A 215 -33.50 -11.98 -0.52
CA VAL A 215 -34.83 -11.43 -0.31
C VAL A 215 -35.69 -11.96 -1.44
N SER A 216 -36.50 -12.98 -1.20
CA SER A 216 -37.55 -13.37 -2.11
C SER A 216 -38.65 -12.31 -2.04
N VAL A 217 -38.53 -11.30 -2.87
CA VAL A 217 -39.64 -10.46 -3.27
C VAL A 217 -39.95 -10.87 -4.70
N ASP A 218 -41.09 -11.55 -4.86
CA ASP A 218 -41.79 -11.85 -6.10
C ASP A 218 -41.02 -11.71 -7.44
N GLY A 219 -40.46 -12.84 -7.92
CA GLY A 219 -40.37 -13.09 -9.35
C GLY A 219 -39.40 -12.31 -10.22
N GLU A 220 -38.65 -11.36 -9.72
CA GLU A 220 -37.63 -10.65 -10.51
C GLU A 220 -36.29 -11.38 -10.50
N VAL A 221 -35.89 -11.84 -11.67
CA VAL A 221 -34.55 -12.36 -11.95
C VAL A 221 -33.54 -11.25 -11.75
N HIS A 222 -32.75 -11.31 -10.69
CA HIS A 222 -31.67 -10.35 -10.46
C HIS A 222 -30.71 -10.37 -11.65
N LYS A 223 -30.53 -9.23 -12.29
CA LYS A 223 -29.55 -9.05 -13.36
C LYS A 223 -28.15 -9.31 -12.81
N GLU A 224 -27.45 -10.27 -13.41
CA GLU A 224 -26.05 -10.54 -13.13
C GLU A 224 -25.24 -9.25 -13.35
N LYS A 225 -24.63 -8.73 -12.28
CA LYS A 225 -23.71 -7.60 -12.36
C LYS A 225 -22.29 -8.17 -12.60
N LYS A 226 -21.76 -7.97 -13.79
CA LYS A 226 -20.42 -8.40 -14.15
C LYS A 226 -19.47 -7.25 -13.88
N ILE A 227 -18.80 -7.24 -12.73
CA ILE A 227 -17.76 -6.28 -12.36
C ILE A 227 -16.40 -6.95 -12.52
N GLN A 228 -15.45 -6.27 -13.11
CA GLN A 228 -14.07 -6.73 -13.20
C GLN A 228 -13.26 -6.04 -12.11
N LEU A 229 -12.50 -6.79 -11.32
CA LEU A 229 -11.52 -6.19 -10.41
C LEU A 229 -10.50 -5.42 -11.27
N PRO A 230 -10.25 -4.13 -11.01
CA PRO A 230 -9.28 -3.37 -11.80
C PRO A 230 -7.90 -4.02 -11.74
N GLU A 231 -7.19 -4.05 -12.87
CA GLU A 231 -5.79 -4.50 -12.89
C GLU A 231 -4.92 -3.65 -11.96
N SER A 232 -5.27 -2.39 -11.79
CA SER A 232 -4.67 -1.47 -10.84
C SER A 232 -4.70 -2.01 -9.41
N TRP A 233 -5.80 -2.56 -8.94
CA TRP A 233 -5.91 -3.13 -7.59
C TRP A 233 -4.97 -4.30 -7.36
N VAL A 234 -4.77 -5.15 -8.37
CA VAL A 234 -3.78 -6.23 -8.28
C VAL A 234 -2.41 -5.66 -8.00
N ASN A 235 -1.98 -4.67 -8.79
CA ASN A 235 -0.71 -3.99 -8.57
C ASN A 235 -0.67 -3.31 -7.19
N GLY A 236 -1.75 -2.65 -6.77
CA GLY A 236 -1.87 -2.06 -5.44
C GLY A 236 -1.65 -3.07 -4.31
N PHE A 237 -2.28 -4.25 -4.37
CA PHE A 237 -2.05 -5.32 -3.40
C PHE A 237 -0.59 -5.77 -3.37
N LEU A 238 0.07 -5.89 -4.52
CA LEU A 238 1.48 -6.26 -4.60
C LEU A 238 2.37 -5.19 -3.93
N GLN A 239 2.10 -3.91 -4.16
CA GLN A 239 2.82 -2.81 -3.51
C GLN A 239 2.62 -2.76 -1.99
N VAL A 240 1.39 -2.96 -1.52
CA VAL A 240 1.09 -3.08 -0.09
C VAL A 240 1.90 -4.22 0.52
N GLN A 241 1.89 -5.41 -0.10
CA GLN A 241 2.60 -6.58 0.42
C GLN A 241 4.12 -6.37 0.39
N ALA A 242 4.66 -5.80 -0.68
CA ALA A 242 6.08 -5.44 -0.74
C ALA A 242 6.47 -4.52 0.40
N THR A 243 5.62 -3.54 0.74
CA THR A 243 5.90 -2.60 1.83
C THR A 243 5.76 -3.26 3.20
N THR A 244 4.76 -4.11 3.42
CA THR A 244 4.55 -4.76 4.73
C THR A 244 5.63 -5.76 5.11
N THR A 245 6.37 -6.28 4.13
CA THR A 245 7.50 -7.20 4.36
C THR A 245 8.84 -6.49 4.61
N MET A 246 8.87 -5.15 4.47
CA MET A 246 10.08 -4.34 4.75
C MET A 246 10.32 -4.16 6.25
N ALA A 247 11.54 -3.73 6.61
CA ALA A 247 11.90 -3.35 7.97
C ALA A 247 11.23 -2.01 8.37
N LEU A 248 10.01 -2.08 8.89
CA LEU A 248 9.23 -0.92 9.30
C LEU A 248 9.60 -0.44 10.71
N ARG A 249 9.58 0.89 10.93
CA ARG A 249 9.64 1.49 12.27
C ARG A 249 8.25 1.44 12.86
N SER A 250 8.11 0.96 14.09
CA SER A 250 6.80 0.87 14.73
C SER A 250 6.78 1.45 16.13
N PHE A 251 5.63 1.99 16.52
CA PHE A 251 5.35 2.46 17.87
C PHE A 251 3.84 2.42 18.13
N GLU A 252 3.49 2.35 19.40
CA GLU A 252 2.08 2.41 19.81
C GLU A 252 1.61 3.86 19.99
N VAL A 253 0.35 4.10 19.74
CA VAL A 253 -0.34 5.38 19.94
C VAL A 253 -1.64 5.12 20.67
N HIS A 254 -1.86 5.82 21.77
CA HIS A 254 -3.14 5.75 22.45
C HIS A 254 -4.25 6.39 21.59
N PRO A 255 -5.46 5.84 21.51
CA PRO A 255 -6.53 6.39 20.68
C PRO A 255 -6.81 7.88 20.90
N ILE A 256 -6.68 8.36 22.14
CA ILE A 256 -6.87 9.79 22.46
C ILE A 256 -5.78 10.69 21.83
N ASP A 257 -4.54 10.21 21.76
CA ASP A 257 -3.45 10.96 21.14
C ASP A 257 -3.71 11.11 19.63
N LEU A 258 -4.13 10.01 18.99
CA LEU A 258 -4.52 10.04 17.57
C LEU A 258 -5.78 10.90 17.35
N HIS A 259 -6.76 10.86 18.26
CA HIS A 259 -7.94 11.72 18.23
C HIS A 259 -7.55 13.21 18.20
N ASN A 260 -6.60 13.62 19.04
CA ASN A 260 -6.15 15.01 19.09
C ASN A 260 -5.52 15.46 17.77
N VAL A 261 -4.70 14.61 17.14
CA VAL A 261 -4.13 14.88 15.81
C VAL A 261 -5.24 15.00 14.77
N ILE A 262 -6.15 14.04 14.68
CA ILE A 262 -7.24 14.05 13.70
C ILE A 262 -8.15 15.27 13.92
N ARG A 263 -8.47 15.62 15.16
CA ARG A 263 -9.26 16.82 15.50
C ARG A 263 -8.59 18.11 15.02
N ALA A 264 -7.27 18.22 15.17
CA ALA A 264 -6.52 19.37 14.66
C ALA A 264 -6.56 19.43 13.12
N LEU A 265 -6.41 18.28 12.45
CA LEU A 265 -6.52 18.17 11.00
C LEU A 265 -7.87 18.61 10.44
N LEU A 266 -8.96 18.29 11.13
CA LEU A 266 -10.32 18.66 10.73
C LEU A 266 -10.60 20.16 10.89
N ARG A 267 -9.96 20.80 11.87
CA ARG A 267 -10.15 22.22 12.17
C ARG A 267 -9.33 23.15 11.28
N ARG A 268 -8.23 22.67 10.74
CA ARG A 268 -7.26 23.48 10.00
C ARG A 268 -7.10 23.02 8.55
N LYS A 269 -7.31 23.93 7.61
CA LYS A 269 -7.05 23.70 6.19
C LYS A 269 -5.72 24.34 5.81
N ALA A 270 -4.70 23.52 5.54
CA ALA A 270 -3.41 24.02 5.07
C ALA A 270 -3.51 24.62 3.68
N ARG A 271 -3.05 25.86 3.51
CA ARG A 271 -2.96 26.56 2.22
C ARG A 271 -1.56 26.47 1.61
N THR A 272 -0.53 26.23 2.46
CA THR A 272 0.88 26.16 2.09
C THR A 272 1.45 24.75 2.32
N SER A 273 2.45 24.36 1.56
CA SER A 273 3.27 23.15 1.78
C SER A 273 4.36 23.40 2.83
N PRO A 274 4.89 22.35 3.49
CA PRO A 274 4.48 20.94 3.37
C PRO A 274 3.19 20.64 4.13
N LYS A 275 2.35 19.74 3.59
CA LYS A 275 1.12 19.27 4.24
C LYS A 275 1.35 17.89 4.83
N ALA A 276 2.36 17.75 5.67
CA ALA A 276 2.82 16.48 6.21
C ALA A 276 2.49 16.32 7.70
N LEU A 277 2.59 15.09 8.17
CA LEU A 277 2.72 14.74 9.57
C LEU A 277 4.14 14.23 9.78
N ARG A 278 4.92 14.92 10.62
CA ARG A 278 6.31 14.60 10.91
C ARG A 278 6.39 13.92 12.27
N PHE A 279 6.93 12.70 12.29
CA PHE A 279 7.19 11.96 13.51
C PHE A 279 8.65 12.15 13.92
N GLU A 280 8.85 12.54 15.16
CA GLU A 280 10.17 12.63 15.80
C GLU A 280 10.29 11.47 16.79
N LEU A 281 11.17 10.51 16.44
CA LEU A 281 11.35 9.24 17.12
C LEU A 281 12.73 9.25 17.77
N GLU A 282 12.78 9.29 19.11
CA GLU A 282 14.02 9.22 19.86
C GLU A 282 13.94 8.05 20.86
N PRO A 283 14.95 7.13 20.88
CA PRO A 283 14.96 5.99 21.79
C PRO A 283 14.75 6.41 23.24
N GLY A 284 13.82 5.75 23.94
CA GLY A 284 13.50 6.03 25.34
C GLY A 284 12.74 7.32 25.61
N LYS A 285 12.39 8.11 24.56
CA LYS A 285 11.57 9.31 24.71
C LYS A 285 10.16 9.11 24.17
N ARG A 286 9.25 9.97 24.60
CA ARG A 286 7.88 9.99 24.07
C ARG A 286 7.88 10.35 22.59
N VAL A 287 7.07 9.65 21.81
CA VAL A 287 6.88 9.97 20.39
C VAL A 287 6.26 11.34 20.24
N ARG A 288 6.78 12.12 19.31
CA ARG A 288 6.24 13.44 18.97
C ARG A 288 5.75 13.44 17.52
N ALA A 289 4.53 13.88 17.32
CA ALA A 289 3.95 14.12 16.00
C ALA A 289 3.80 15.62 15.77
N VAL A 290 4.40 16.14 14.71
CA VAL A 290 4.38 17.55 14.37
C VAL A 290 3.53 17.77 13.14
N LEU A 291 2.53 18.63 13.26
CA LEU A 291 1.58 18.93 12.19
C LEU A 291 2.06 20.12 11.36
N GLU A 292 2.61 19.84 10.19
CA GLU A 292 3.07 20.87 9.26
C GLU A 292 1.92 21.41 8.38
N PRO A 293 1.92 22.69 7.97
CA PRO A 293 2.98 23.69 8.14
C PRO A 293 2.90 24.50 9.45
N TRP A 294 2.03 24.15 10.38
CA TRP A 294 1.80 24.97 11.60
C TRP A 294 2.79 24.69 12.72
N GLU A 295 3.61 23.64 12.60
CA GLU A 295 4.56 23.16 13.62
C GLU A 295 3.87 22.85 14.98
N ASP A 296 2.56 22.52 14.96
CA ASP A 296 1.86 22.09 16.16
C ASP A 296 2.40 20.71 16.60
N VAL A 297 2.88 20.63 17.83
CA VAL A 297 3.48 19.42 18.39
C VAL A 297 2.47 18.67 19.25
N PHE A 298 2.28 17.40 18.94
CA PHE A 298 1.52 16.44 19.73
C PHE A 298 2.49 15.43 20.35
N THR A 299 2.66 15.47 21.65
CA THR A 299 3.48 14.50 22.38
C THR A 299 2.58 13.36 22.81
N PHE A 300 2.85 12.16 22.29
CA PHE A 300 2.08 10.97 22.60
C PHE A 300 2.44 10.43 23.99
N SER A 301 1.54 9.65 24.56
CA SER A 301 1.76 8.96 25.85
C SER A 301 2.80 7.85 25.74
N SER A 302 2.97 7.26 24.54
CA SER A 302 3.86 6.13 24.27
C SER A 302 5.33 6.56 24.12
N VAL A 303 6.23 5.67 24.55
CA VAL A 303 7.68 5.82 24.44
C VAL A 303 8.19 5.02 23.24
N TYR A 304 9.09 5.63 22.47
CA TYR A 304 9.69 4.94 21.32
C TYR A 304 10.75 3.95 21.77
N GLY A 305 10.56 2.68 21.41
CA GLY A 305 11.46 1.57 21.77
C GLY A 305 12.49 1.22 20.68
N GLY A 306 12.56 1.97 19.58
CA GLY A 306 13.54 1.71 18.52
C GLY A 306 14.97 2.05 18.93
N ALA A 307 15.94 1.49 18.22
CA ALA A 307 17.38 1.64 18.56
C ALA A 307 18.01 2.96 18.09
N LYS A 308 17.37 3.70 17.17
CA LYS A 308 17.94 4.87 16.51
C LYS A 308 16.98 6.05 16.52
N ALA A 309 17.53 7.26 16.74
CA ALA A 309 16.74 8.49 16.57
C ALA A 309 16.51 8.77 15.09
N GLU A 310 15.26 8.98 14.72
CA GLU A 310 14.85 9.27 13.33
C GLU A 310 13.75 10.32 13.29
N THR A 311 13.74 11.11 12.21
CA THR A 311 12.64 12.03 11.90
C THR A 311 12.03 11.60 10.59
N ILE A 312 10.77 11.14 10.63
CA ILE A 312 10.08 10.59 9.48
C ILE A 312 8.87 11.48 9.18
N ARG A 313 8.82 11.99 7.95
CA ARG A 313 7.71 12.81 7.45
C ARG A 313 6.82 11.94 6.57
N THR A 314 5.51 11.93 6.86
CA THR A 314 4.50 11.19 6.12
C THR A 314 3.50 12.15 5.48
N TRP A 315 2.92 11.75 4.35
CA TRP A 315 1.88 12.50 3.65
C TRP A 315 0.55 11.75 3.69
N GLY A 316 -0.48 12.36 3.12
CA GLY A 316 -1.82 11.76 3.12
C GLY A 316 -2.58 11.86 4.45
N ARG A 317 -2.10 12.69 5.38
CA ARG A 317 -2.66 12.84 6.74
C ARG A 317 -4.16 13.10 6.81
N VAL A 318 -4.75 13.73 5.77
CA VAL A 318 -6.20 14.00 5.73
C VAL A 318 -6.99 12.69 5.70
N ARG A 319 -6.42 11.64 5.12
CA ARG A 319 -7.02 10.29 5.03
C ARG A 319 -7.14 9.61 6.40
N LEU A 320 -6.37 10.06 7.42
CA LEU A 320 -6.50 9.57 8.80
C LEU A 320 -7.89 9.83 9.40
N GLN A 321 -8.68 10.74 8.83
CA GLN A 321 -10.05 11.00 9.30
C GLN A 321 -10.95 9.75 9.23
N VAL A 322 -10.66 8.78 8.36
CA VAL A 322 -11.37 7.49 8.30
C VAL A 322 -11.31 6.76 9.64
N LEU A 323 -10.18 6.86 10.36
CA LEU A 323 -10.03 6.23 11.68
C LEU A 323 -10.90 6.85 12.76
N ARG A 324 -11.46 8.05 12.53
CA ARG A 324 -12.28 8.75 13.53
C ARG A 324 -13.43 7.91 14.05
N ARG A 325 -14.06 7.13 13.17
CA ARG A 325 -15.17 6.25 13.51
C ARG A 325 -14.75 5.15 14.50
N LEU A 326 -13.50 4.68 14.40
CA LEU A 326 -12.97 3.58 15.20
C LEU A 326 -12.44 4.02 16.56
N LEU A 327 -12.06 5.29 16.73
CA LEU A 327 -11.41 5.79 17.95
C LEU A 327 -12.20 5.52 19.24
N PRO A 328 -13.56 5.66 19.27
CA PRO A 328 -14.34 5.41 20.49
C PRO A 328 -14.31 3.96 20.97
N VAL A 329 -14.09 3.00 20.05
CA VAL A 329 -14.10 1.56 20.33
C VAL A 329 -12.70 0.93 20.29
N ALA A 330 -11.67 1.73 19.96
CA ALA A 330 -10.30 1.26 19.86
C ALA A 330 -9.65 1.12 21.24
N ARG A 331 -8.89 0.02 21.41
CA ARG A 331 -8.03 -0.23 22.59
C ARG A 331 -6.67 0.43 22.43
N SER A 332 -6.07 0.29 21.26
CA SER A 332 -4.79 0.88 20.91
C SER A 332 -4.70 1.12 19.39
N CYS A 333 -3.69 1.87 19.00
CA CYS A 333 -3.28 2.02 17.61
C CYS A 333 -1.78 1.75 17.52
N ARG A 334 -1.34 0.89 16.59
CA ARG A 334 0.07 0.72 16.26
C ARG A 334 0.35 1.36 14.89
N VAL A 335 1.34 2.24 14.86
CA VAL A 335 1.78 2.92 13.64
C VAL A 335 3.06 2.25 13.12
N PHE A 336 3.09 2.01 11.81
CA PHE A 336 4.24 1.49 11.09
C PHE A 336 4.65 2.47 9.99
N LEU A 337 5.93 2.80 9.93
CA LEU A 337 6.48 3.76 8.98
C LEU A 337 7.58 3.10 8.14
N ALA A 338 7.41 3.13 6.82
CA ALA A 338 8.44 2.61 5.90
C ALA A 338 9.63 3.57 5.76
N GLY A 339 9.39 4.90 5.85
CA GLY A 339 10.44 5.89 5.74
C GLY A 339 9.92 7.28 5.39
N PHE A 340 10.84 8.18 5.08
CA PHE A 340 10.51 9.55 4.69
C PHE A 340 9.70 9.56 3.38
N GLY A 341 8.46 10.05 3.45
CA GLY A 341 7.56 10.13 2.32
C GLY A 341 7.06 8.79 1.76
N MET A 342 7.46 7.70 2.37
CA MET A 342 7.05 6.35 2.03
C MET A 342 5.72 5.99 2.72
N PRO A 343 5.14 4.83 2.40
CA PRO A 343 3.91 4.38 3.01
C PRO A 343 3.95 4.33 4.54
N SER A 344 2.78 4.50 5.13
CA SER A 344 2.55 4.35 6.56
C SER A 344 1.29 3.54 6.81
N PHE A 345 1.31 2.71 7.87
CA PHE A 345 0.16 1.90 8.26
C PHE A 345 -0.25 2.25 9.69
N TYR A 346 -1.56 2.29 9.90
CA TYR A 346 -2.19 2.55 11.18
C TYR A 346 -3.09 1.36 11.50
N VAL A 347 -2.69 0.56 12.48
CA VAL A 347 -3.43 -0.65 12.88
C VAL A 347 -4.16 -0.38 14.17
N MET A 348 -5.48 -0.28 14.07
CA MET A 348 -6.40 -0.09 15.20
C MET A 348 -6.76 -1.45 15.81
N ASP A 349 -6.44 -1.67 17.06
CA ASP A 349 -6.91 -2.83 17.82
C ASP A 349 -8.26 -2.52 18.48
N LEU A 350 -9.30 -3.23 18.08
CA LEU A 350 -10.65 -3.14 18.62
C LEU A 350 -10.99 -4.38 19.47
N GLY A 351 -10.00 -5.22 19.80
CA GLY A 351 -10.15 -6.48 20.51
C GLY A 351 -10.39 -7.66 19.58
N PRO A 352 -11.65 -8.07 19.34
CA PRO A 352 -11.93 -9.17 18.41
C PRO A 352 -11.79 -8.79 16.95
N VAL A 353 -11.68 -7.50 16.66
CA VAL A 353 -11.50 -6.96 15.31
C VAL A 353 -10.25 -6.08 15.29
N ALA A 354 -9.50 -6.13 14.19
CA ALA A 354 -8.43 -5.19 13.89
C ALA A 354 -8.73 -4.47 12.57
N PHE A 355 -8.36 -3.19 12.50
CA PHE A 355 -8.52 -2.41 11.27
C PHE A 355 -7.18 -1.77 10.91
N THR A 356 -6.69 -2.07 9.73
CA THR A 356 -5.45 -1.50 9.18
C THR A 356 -5.81 -0.48 8.11
N LEU A 357 -5.32 0.74 8.26
CA LEU A 357 -5.31 1.77 7.22
C LEU A 357 -3.89 1.92 6.69
N GLY A 358 -3.66 1.64 5.41
CA GLY A 358 -2.41 1.86 4.72
C GLY A 358 -2.49 3.12 3.84
N LEU A 359 -1.59 4.07 4.04
CA LEU A 359 -1.47 5.28 3.24
C LEU A 359 -0.27 5.17 2.31
N SER A 360 -0.46 5.42 1.02
CA SER A 360 0.57 5.28 -0.01
C SER A 360 1.77 6.24 0.13
N GLY A 361 1.68 7.22 1.03
CA GLY A 361 2.72 8.23 1.24
C GLY A 361 2.35 9.55 0.54
N TRP A 362 3.11 9.96 -0.47
CA TRP A 362 2.88 11.22 -1.17
C TRP A 362 1.47 11.30 -1.78
N THR A 363 0.83 12.47 -1.74
CA THR A 363 -0.58 12.66 -2.17
C THR A 363 -0.84 12.44 -3.67
N ASP A 364 0.19 12.54 -4.50
CA ASP A 364 0.10 12.26 -5.94
C ASP A 364 0.42 10.80 -6.28
N ASN A 365 0.86 10.00 -5.30
CA ASN A 365 1.09 8.56 -5.46
C ASN A 365 -0.14 7.81 -4.96
N ASP A 366 -0.65 6.96 -5.80
CA ASP A 366 -1.54 5.88 -5.41
C ASP A 366 -0.75 4.57 -5.25
N TRP A 367 -1.40 3.57 -4.72
CA TRP A 367 -0.81 2.25 -4.57
C TRP A 367 -0.62 1.50 -5.89
N THR A 368 -1.26 1.97 -6.96
CA THR A 368 -1.51 1.17 -8.16
C THR A 368 -0.66 1.59 -9.35
N GLU A 369 -0.43 2.89 -9.57
CA GLU A 369 0.29 3.38 -10.74
C GLU A 369 1.61 4.09 -10.40
N GLY A 370 1.70 4.70 -9.23
CA GLY A 370 2.80 5.61 -8.88
C GLY A 370 3.97 4.98 -8.12
N ALA A 371 3.86 3.73 -7.67
CA ALA A 371 4.81 3.12 -6.75
C ALA A 371 5.52 1.89 -7.33
N SER A 372 6.75 1.65 -6.88
CA SER A 372 7.60 0.50 -7.21
C SER A 372 8.36 0.03 -5.97
N PHE A 373 7.62 -0.19 -4.86
CA PHE A 373 8.22 -0.59 -3.58
C PHE A 373 8.76 -2.01 -3.61
N GLU A 374 8.25 -2.87 -4.48
CA GLU A 374 8.77 -4.23 -4.73
C GLU A 374 10.24 -4.23 -5.14
N LEU A 375 10.71 -3.14 -5.76
CA LEU A 375 12.11 -2.98 -6.14
C LEU A 375 13.05 -2.70 -4.94
N LEU A 376 12.51 -2.39 -3.76
CA LEU A 376 13.29 -2.18 -2.54
C LEU A 376 13.63 -3.50 -1.85
N SER A 377 12.75 -4.50 -1.94
CA SER A 377 12.95 -5.80 -1.32
C SER A 377 14.01 -6.64 -2.03
N ARG A 378 14.71 -7.47 -1.27
CA ARG A 378 15.60 -8.49 -1.84
C ARG A 378 14.73 -9.58 -2.48
N ARG A 379 15.10 -9.99 -3.68
CA ARG A 379 14.72 -11.29 -4.19
C ARG A 379 15.79 -12.29 -3.79
N VAL A 380 15.38 -13.28 -3.03
CA VAL A 380 16.23 -14.41 -2.72
C VAL A 380 16.13 -15.39 -3.87
N ASP A 381 17.25 -15.94 -4.32
CA ASP A 381 17.31 -17.03 -5.29
C ASP A 381 16.77 -18.33 -4.66
N ALA A 382 15.47 -18.33 -4.38
CA ALA A 382 14.77 -19.57 -4.04
C ALA A 382 14.60 -20.38 -5.34
N ALA A 383 14.93 -21.66 -5.31
CA ALA A 383 14.65 -22.52 -6.44
C ALA A 383 13.12 -22.52 -6.70
N PRO A 384 12.66 -22.55 -7.98
CA PRO A 384 11.22 -22.58 -8.30
C PRO A 384 10.47 -23.69 -7.58
N GLU A 385 11.12 -24.82 -7.41
CA GLU A 385 10.58 -26.00 -6.71
C GLU A 385 10.40 -25.74 -5.20
N GLU A 386 11.34 -25.00 -4.59
CA GLU A 386 11.22 -24.57 -3.18
C GLU A 386 10.08 -23.59 -2.99
N LEU A 387 9.95 -22.62 -3.91
CA LEU A 387 8.86 -21.64 -3.87
C LEU A 387 7.49 -22.34 -3.99
N LEU A 388 7.39 -23.34 -4.86
CA LEU A 388 6.19 -24.17 -5.00
C LEU A 388 5.92 -24.98 -3.72
N GLY A 389 6.96 -25.53 -3.09
CA GLY A 389 6.86 -26.23 -1.80
C GLY A 389 6.40 -25.31 -0.67
N LEU A 390 6.94 -24.11 -0.57
CA LEU A 390 6.53 -23.09 0.41
C LEU A 390 5.06 -22.68 0.21
N TYR A 391 4.65 -22.47 -1.04
CA TYR A 391 3.25 -22.18 -1.37
C TYR A 391 2.33 -23.32 -0.92
N ALA A 392 2.67 -24.58 -1.24
CA ALA A 392 1.87 -25.74 -0.87
C ALA A 392 1.77 -25.88 0.67
N ALA A 393 2.86 -25.70 1.39
CA ALA A 393 2.89 -25.74 2.85
C ALA A 393 2.04 -24.61 3.46
N LEU A 394 2.15 -23.38 2.93
CA LEU A 394 1.34 -22.26 3.38
C LEU A 394 -0.14 -22.45 3.02
N LYS A 395 -0.47 -23.00 1.85
CA LYS A 395 -1.84 -23.32 1.46
C LYS A 395 -2.48 -24.33 2.40
N GLN A 396 -1.72 -25.35 2.84
CA GLN A 396 -2.19 -26.36 3.79
C GLN A 396 -2.41 -25.78 5.18
N LYS A 397 -1.44 -24.99 5.69
CA LYS A 397 -1.50 -24.41 7.04
C LYS A 397 -2.43 -23.19 7.12
N ARG A 398 -2.68 -22.52 6.01
CA ARG A 398 -3.41 -21.24 5.86
C ARG A 398 -2.70 -20.04 6.48
N VAL A 399 -2.14 -20.16 7.67
CA VAL A 399 -1.34 -19.14 8.36
C VAL A 399 -0.11 -19.78 8.98
N SER A 400 1.05 -19.15 8.85
CA SER A 400 2.30 -19.64 9.42
C SER A 400 3.34 -18.54 9.56
N THR A 401 4.27 -18.69 10.50
CA THR A 401 5.46 -17.86 10.56
C THR A 401 6.54 -18.38 9.60
N ALA A 402 7.55 -17.59 9.32
CA ALA A 402 8.69 -18.03 8.50
C ALA A 402 9.47 -19.14 9.21
N GLU A 403 9.58 -19.05 10.53
CA GLU A 403 10.23 -20.04 11.39
C GLU A 403 9.53 -21.42 11.30
N ASP A 404 8.19 -21.43 11.42
CA ASP A 404 7.40 -22.65 11.33
C ASP A 404 7.46 -23.31 9.96
N LEU A 405 7.51 -22.49 8.89
CA LEU A 405 7.66 -23.01 7.53
C LEU A 405 9.08 -23.54 7.29
N SER A 406 10.11 -22.89 7.83
CA SER A 406 11.47 -23.37 7.78
C SER A 406 11.60 -24.76 8.43
N ALA A 407 11.00 -24.92 9.62
CA ALA A 407 11.00 -26.20 10.32
C ALA A 407 10.29 -27.33 9.55
N VAL A 408 9.18 -27.01 8.85
CA VAL A 408 8.40 -28.00 8.12
C VAL A 408 8.98 -28.36 6.76
N THR A 409 9.52 -27.36 6.05
CA THR A 409 10.04 -27.56 4.68
C THR A 409 11.50 -27.96 4.63
N GLY A 410 12.24 -27.77 5.74
CA GLY A 410 13.71 -27.97 5.80
C GLY A 410 14.51 -26.91 5.03
N VAL A 411 13.86 -25.88 4.51
CA VAL A 411 14.49 -24.76 3.81
C VAL A 411 15.03 -23.76 4.86
N SER A 412 16.21 -23.19 4.64
CA SER A 412 16.78 -22.20 5.57
C SER A 412 15.85 -21.01 5.77
N LEU A 413 15.84 -20.45 6.99
CA LEU A 413 14.95 -19.35 7.35
C LEU A 413 15.08 -18.14 6.41
N GLU A 414 16.29 -17.82 5.97
CA GLU A 414 16.56 -16.72 5.04
C GLU A 414 15.86 -16.98 3.69
N ARG A 415 15.99 -18.18 3.13
CA ARG A 415 15.34 -18.57 1.87
C ARG A 415 13.82 -18.63 2.02
N VAL A 416 13.31 -19.07 3.17
CA VAL A 416 11.88 -19.05 3.47
C VAL A 416 11.35 -17.63 3.50
N ARG A 417 12.00 -16.70 4.19
CA ARG A 417 11.59 -15.28 4.22
C ARG A 417 11.58 -14.67 2.83
N GLY A 418 12.62 -14.91 2.04
CA GLY A 418 12.66 -14.44 0.65
C GLY A 418 11.57 -15.05 -0.22
N GLY A 419 11.37 -16.37 -0.13
CA GLY A 419 10.30 -17.06 -0.85
C GLY A 419 8.90 -16.57 -0.46
N LEU A 420 8.64 -16.33 0.82
CA LEU A 420 7.39 -15.76 1.30
C LEU A 420 7.17 -14.32 0.81
N SER A 421 8.22 -13.51 0.80
CA SER A 421 8.16 -12.17 0.19
C SER A 421 7.81 -12.26 -1.31
N SER A 422 8.43 -13.19 -2.04
CA SER A 422 8.10 -13.45 -3.45
C SER A 422 6.65 -13.90 -3.63
N LEU A 423 6.14 -14.79 -2.78
CA LEU A 423 4.73 -15.20 -2.80
C LEU A 423 3.77 -14.03 -2.53
N CYS A 424 4.12 -13.12 -1.62
CA CYS A 424 3.36 -11.89 -1.39
C CYS A 424 3.36 -11.00 -2.64
N GLN A 425 4.52 -10.82 -3.29
CA GLN A 425 4.66 -9.99 -4.49
C GLN A 425 3.93 -10.56 -5.71
N VAL A 426 3.73 -11.86 -5.80
CA VAL A 426 2.95 -12.49 -6.88
C VAL A 426 1.49 -12.74 -6.50
N GLY A 427 1.02 -12.20 -5.37
CA GLY A 427 -0.39 -12.25 -4.96
C GLY A 427 -0.86 -13.61 -4.43
N ARG A 428 0.05 -14.48 -3.99
CA ARG A 428 -0.25 -15.82 -3.46
C ARG A 428 -0.21 -15.89 -1.92
N ALA A 429 0.31 -14.85 -1.29
CA ALA A 429 0.32 -14.69 0.16
C ALA A 429 0.05 -13.25 0.57
N THR A 430 -0.26 -13.04 1.84
CA THR A 430 -0.33 -11.72 2.48
C THR A 430 0.41 -11.76 3.81
N HIS A 431 1.09 -10.67 4.17
CA HIS A 431 1.80 -10.54 5.43
C HIS A 431 0.96 -9.78 6.46
N ASP A 432 0.90 -10.30 7.68
CA ASP A 432 0.22 -9.68 8.81
C ASP A 432 1.20 -8.82 9.60
N LEU A 433 1.02 -7.50 9.54
CA LEU A 433 1.90 -6.53 10.20
C LEU A 433 2.00 -6.70 11.72
N VAL A 434 0.93 -7.13 12.37
CA VAL A 434 0.88 -7.24 13.84
C VAL A 434 1.42 -8.59 14.31
N GLY A 435 1.01 -9.66 13.66
CA GLY A 435 1.39 -11.02 14.01
C GLY A 435 2.72 -11.48 13.42
N GLY A 436 3.26 -10.76 12.43
CA GLY A 436 4.45 -11.18 11.69
C GLY A 436 4.27 -12.49 10.92
N ALA A 437 3.02 -12.93 10.77
CA ALA A 437 2.67 -14.19 10.11
C ALA A 437 2.35 -13.96 8.63
N PHE A 438 2.60 -14.98 7.84
CA PHE A 438 2.21 -15.03 6.44
C PHE A 438 0.93 -15.87 6.30
N ARG A 439 0.03 -15.42 5.46
CA ARG A 439 -1.27 -16.04 5.22
C ARG A 439 -1.43 -16.38 3.75
N HIS A 440 -1.96 -17.55 3.47
CA HIS A 440 -2.33 -17.94 2.12
C HIS A 440 -3.47 -17.04 1.62
N ARG A 441 -3.25 -16.40 0.49
CA ARG A 441 -4.26 -15.57 -0.17
C ARG A 441 -4.05 -15.59 -1.67
N ASP A 442 -4.88 -16.29 -2.40
CA ASP A 442 -4.83 -16.32 -3.87
C ASP A 442 -5.65 -15.17 -4.45
N LEU A 443 -4.98 -14.19 -5.05
CA LEU A 443 -5.65 -13.13 -5.83
C LEU A 443 -6.14 -13.65 -7.19
N PHE A 444 -5.56 -14.75 -7.67
CA PHE A 444 -5.84 -15.31 -8.99
C PHE A 444 -6.54 -16.67 -8.85
N SER A 445 -7.49 -16.94 -9.75
CA SER A 445 -8.21 -18.23 -9.80
C SER A 445 -7.35 -19.39 -10.32
N ASP A 446 -6.30 -19.06 -11.08
CA ASP A 446 -5.39 -20.06 -11.63
C ASP A 446 -4.48 -20.62 -10.54
N GLY A 447 -4.27 -21.93 -10.52
CA GLY A 447 -3.36 -22.57 -9.57
C GLY A 447 -1.93 -22.07 -9.73
N PHE A 448 -1.16 -22.01 -8.61
CA PHE A 448 0.25 -21.65 -8.65
C PHE A 448 1.08 -22.79 -9.24
N THR A 449 1.62 -22.59 -10.43
CA THR A 449 2.33 -23.60 -11.21
C THR A 449 3.84 -23.40 -11.14
N LEU A 450 4.62 -24.44 -11.53
CA LEU A 450 6.07 -24.35 -11.65
C LEU A 450 6.50 -23.25 -12.63
N ALA A 451 5.72 -23.01 -13.69
CA ALA A 451 5.98 -21.92 -14.64
C ALA A 451 5.81 -20.53 -13.98
N GLU A 452 4.84 -20.37 -13.09
CA GLU A 452 4.66 -19.14 -12.31
C GLU A 452 5.74 -19.01 -11.24
N ALA A 453 6.13 -20.10 -10.57
CA ALA A 453 7.23 -20.10 -9.63
C ALA A 453 8.55 -19.70 -10.31
N ARG A 454 8.84 -20.22 -11.51
CA ARG A 454 9.98 -19.79 -12.32
C ARG A 454 9.92 -18.31 -12.66
N ARG A 455 8.76 -17.77 -13.04
CA ARG A 455 8.59 -16.33 -13.28
C ARG A 455 8.77 -15.50 -12.01
N ALA A 456 8.33 -15.99 -10.87
CA ALA A 456 8.47 -15.31 -9.59
C ALA A 456 9.93 -15.31 -9.06
N THR A 457 10.71 -16.33 -9.40
CA THR A 457 12.12 -16.47 -9.01
C THR A 457 13.09 -15.83 -9.99
N THR A 458 12.78 -15.85 -11.28
CA THR A 458 13.55 -15.11 -12.29
C THR A 458 13.18 -13.63 -12.21
N SER A 459 14.13 -12.73 -12.37
CA SER A 459 14.04 -11.27 -12.27
C SER A 459 12.96 -10.57 -13.15
N SER A 460 12.02 -11.33 -13.69
CA SER A 460 11.07 -10.88 -14.72
C SER A 460 10.06 -9.79 -14.28
N LEU A 461 9.80 -9.61 -12.97
CA LEU A 461 9.01 -8.45 -12.52
C LEU A 461 9.83 -7.17 -12.55
N GLU A 462 11.14 -7.25 -12.35
CA GLU A 462 12.05 -6.12 -12.55
C GLU A 462 12.12 -5.73 -14.03
N ASP A 463 12.06 -6.70 -14.93
CA ASP A 463 12.12 -6.47 -16.39
C ASP A 463 10.90 -5.70 -16.94
N HIS A 464 9.84 -5.56 -16.17
CA HIS A 464 8.67 -4.77 -16.59
C HIS A 464 8.73 -3.30 -16.18
N LYS A 465 9.53 -2.95 -15.16
CA LYS A 465 9.66 -1.56 -14.70
C LYS A 465 10.79 -0.84 -15.44
N PRO A 466 10.54 0.40 -15.93
CA PRO A 466 11.52 1.14 -16.69
C PRO A 466 12.81 1.42 -15.90
N GLU A 467 12.70 1.69 -14.60
CA GLU A 467 13.85 1.96 -13.72
C GLU A 467 14.75 0.71 -13.56
N ALA A 468 14.13 -0.47 -13.47
CA ALA A 468 14.87 -1.72 -13.34
C ALA A 468 15.55 -2.12 -14.64
N LYS A 469 14.87 -1.94 -15.79
CA LYS A 469 15.48 -2.13 -17.12
C LYS A 469 16.68 -1.21 -17.33
N ALA A 470 16.52 0.07 -17.01
CA ALA A 470 17.59 1.05 -17.12
C ALA A 470 18.76 0.70 -16.19
N ALA A 471 18.48 0.28 -14.96
CA ALA A 471 19.50 -0.17 -14.01
C ALA A 471 20.29 -1.37 -14.52
N ARG A 472 19.61 -2.34 -15.14
CA ARG A 472 20.25 -3.51 -15.74
C ARG A 472 21.16 -3.14 -16.90
N VAL A 473 20.68 -2.28 -17.80
CA VAL A 473 21.51 -1.74 -18.91
C VAL A 473 22.74 -1.02 -18.36
N ILE A 474 22.60 -0.18 -17.34
CA ILE A 474 23.72 0.52 -16.70
C ILE A 474 24.74 -0.49 -16.12
N PHE A 475 24.27 -1.53 -15.46
CA PHE A 475 25.11 -2.56 -14.87
C PHE A 475 25.82 -3.38 -15.95
N ASP A 476 25.11 -3.91 -16.94
CA ASP A 476 25.62 -4.76 -18.00
C ASP A 476 26.62 -4.02 -18.92
N THR A 477 26.48 -2.70 -19.05
CA THR A 477 27.42 -1.85 -19.80
C THR A 477 28.63 -1.38 -18.98
N GLY A 478 28.76 -1.80 -17.71
CA GLY A 478 29.87 -1.41 -16.84
C GLY A 478 29.84 0.07 -16.40
N ASN A 479 28.71 0.74 -16.52
CA ASN A 479 28.52 2.15 -16.18
C ASN A 479 28.30 2.41 -14.67
N VAL A 480 28.57 1.42 -13.83
CA VAL A 480 28.48 1.53 -12.37
C VAL A 480 29.82 1.12 -11.74
N ARG A 481 30.29 1.94 -10.79
CA ARG A 481 31.51 1.68 -10.04
C ARG A 481 31.26 1.83 -8.55
N LEU A 482 31.62 0.81 -7.76
CA LEU A 482 31.61 0.88 -6.30
C LEU A 482 32.77 1.76 -5.81
N ILE A 483 32.48 2.68 -4.89
CA ILE A 483 33.49 3.55 -4.28
C ILE A 483 33.81 3.10 -2.86
N ALA A 484 32.79 2.84 -2.04
CA ALA A 484 32.98 2.40 -0.67
C ALA A 484 31.80 1.53 -0.18
N CYS A 485 32.15 0.49 0.57
CA CYS A 485 31.21 -0.31 1.34
C CYS A 485 31.62 -0.22 2.82
N ARG A 486 30.70 0.22 3.68
CA ARG A 486 30.96 0.40 5.12
C ARG A 486 29.94 -0.39 5.92
N PRO A 487 30.39 -1.38 6.73
CA PRO A 487 29.47 -2.13 7.57
C PRO A 487 28.87 -1.23 8.65
N VAL A 488 27.59 -1.44 8.93
CA VAL A 488 26.82 -0.80 10.01
C VAL A 488 26.02 -1.88 10.75
N SER A 489 25.50 -1.57 11.92
CA SER A 489 24.77 -2.55 12.75
C SER A 489 23.57 -3.22 12.05
N THR A 490 22.94 -2.52 11.11
CA THR A 490 21.75 -2.95 10.37
C THR A 490 22.03 -3.41 8.93
N GLY A 491 23.30 -3.56 8.54
CA GLY A 491 23.68 -3.94 7.18
C GLY A 491 24.91 -3.22 6.68
N GLU A 492 24.91 -2.73 5.45
CA GLU A 492 26.02 -2.00 4.85
C GLU A 492 25.58 -0.70 4.18
N LYS A 493 26.43 0.34 4.32
CA LYS A 493 26.31 1.57 3.53
C LYS A 493 27.23 1.51 2.33
N VAL A 494 26.63 1.51 1.16
CA VAL A 494 27.32 1.39 -0.13
C VAL A 494 27.24 2.72 -0.86
N SER A 495 28.34 3.19 -1.42
CA SER A 495 28.40 4.36 -2.29
C SER A 495 29.11 4.02 -3.59
N GLY A 496 28.68 4.66 -4.65
CA GLY A 496 29.23 4.44 -5.97
C GLY A 496 29.16 5.65 -6.91
N SER A 497 29.67 5.47 -8.11
CA SER A 497 29.53 6.39 -9.23
C SER A 497 28.80 5.66 -10.34
N VAL A 498 27.75 6.25 -10.86
CA VAL A 498 26.90 5.66 -11.90
C VAL A 498 26.75 6.66 -13.04
N LEU A 499 26.93 6.18 -14.27
CA LEU A 499 26.59 6.93 -15.48
C LEU A 499 25.20 6.45 -15.92
N GLY A 500 24.21 7.33 -15.77
CA GLY A 500 22.83 7.03 -16.12
C GLY A 500 22.61 6.88 -17.62
N THR A 501 21.46 6.31 -17.99
CA THR A 501 21.05 6.16 -19.40
C THR A 501 20.95 7.48 -20.16
N GLY A 502 20.70 8.59 -19.43
CA GLY A 502 20.69 9.96 -19.97
C GLY A 502 22.08 10.62 -20.12
N GLY A 503 23.16 9.92 -19.78
CA GLY A 503 24.54 10.45 -19.83
C GLY A 503 24.96 11.24 -18.57
N ASP A 504 24.11 11.36 -17.57
CA ASP A 504 24.40 12.06 -16.32
C ASP A 504 25.20 11.16 -15.37
N ARG A 505 26.35 11.66 -14.90
CA ARG A 505 27.14 10.97 -13.87
C ARG A 505 26.70 11.40 -12.49
N VAL A 506 26.20 10.45 -11.70
CA VAL A 506 25.70 10.67 -10.36
C VAL A 506 26.46 9.83 -9.33
N ARG A 507 26.35 10.21 -8.05
CA ARG A 507 26.96 9.47 -6.92
C ARG A 507 25.87 8.96 -5.98
N PRO A 508 25.23 7.84 -6.31
CA PRO A 508 24.22 7.24 -5.45
C PRO A 508 24.85 6.64 -4.19
N GLN A 509 24.06 6.61 -3.12
CA GLN A 509 24.37 5.93 -1.87
C GLN A 509 23.16 5.12 -1.46
N ILE A 510 23.36 3.88 -1.03
CA ILE A 510 22.32 3.01 -0.50
C ILE A 510 22.74 2.46 0.85
N HIS A 511 21.76 2.27 1.72
CA HIS A 511 21.90 1.44 2.91
C HIS A 511 21.15 0.14 2.65
N ILE A 512 21.88 -0.95 2.59
CA ILE A 512 21.36 -2.29 2.34
C ILE A 512 21.32 -3.04 3.67
N SER A 513 20.19 -3.69 4.00
CA SER A 513 20.04 -4.55 5.17
C SER A 513 20.93 -5.81 5.04
N LYS A 514 21.05 -6.58 6.13
CA LYS A 514 21.71 -7.89 6.09
C LYS A 514 21.00 -8.87 5.14
N GLU A 515 19.70 -8.66 4.95
CA GLU A 515 18.84 -9.42 4.06
C GLU A 515 18.90 -8.93 2.59
N GLY A 516 19.68 -7.86 2.30
CA GLY A 516 19.87 -7.31 0.95
C GLY A 516 18.77 -6.33 0.49
N GLU A 517 17.93 -5.85 1.40
CA GLU A 517 16.90 -4.84 1.12
C GLU A 517 17.48 -3.43 1.13
N ILE A 518 16.98 -2.55 0.25
CA ILE A 518 17.33 -1.12 0.31
C ILE A 518 16.49 -0.46 1.41
N ILE A 519 17.11 -0.19 2.56
CA ILE A 519 16.47 0.50 3.69
C ILE A 519 16.42 2.01 3.44
N GLU A 520 17.48 2.58 2.88
CA GLU A 520 17.64 4.02 2.64
C GLU A 520 18.44 4.24 1.37
N GLY A 521 18.10 5.25 0.60
CA GLY A 521 18.83 5.64 -0.59
C GLY A 521 19.00 7.14 -0.72
N LYS A 522 20.07 7.57 -1.39
CA LYS A 522 20.32 8.96 -1.78
C LYS A 522 20.89 8.99 -3.19
N CYS A 523 20.35 9.87 -4.03
CA CYS A 523 20.84 10.10 -5.39
C CYS A 523 20.67 11.57 -5.76
N SER A 524 21.50 12.07 -6.66
CA SER A 524 21.42 13.44 -7.19
C SER A 524 20.68 13.55 -8.51
N CYS A 525 20.12 12.45 -9.06
CA CYS A 525 19.36 12.48 -10.31
C CYS A 525 18.03 13.24 -10.16
N SER A 526 17.44 13.66 -11.28
CA SER A 526 16.19 14.43 -11.33
C SER A 526 15.04 13.70 -10.64
N LEU A 527 14.84 12.41 -10.97
CA LEU A 527 13.80 11.57 -10.40
C LEU A 527 13.91 11.52 -8.86
N PHE A 528 15.12 11.27 -8.35
CA PHE A 528 15.32 11.18 -6.88
C PHE A 528 15.21 12.54 -6.19
N ARG A 529 15.65 13.64 -6.81
CA ARG A 529 15.47 14.99 -6.26
C ARG A 529 14.01 15.40 -6.16
N GLU A 530 13.20 14.97 -7.11
CA GLU A 530 11.77 15.29 -7.14
C GLU A 530 10.96 14.42 -6.17
N HIS A 531 11.24 13.14 -6.12
CA HIS A 531 10.41 12.17 -5.42
C HIS A 531 11.10 11.48 -4.23
N GLY A 532 12.42 11.55 -4.09
CA GLY A 532 13.14 10.74 -3.11
C GLY A 532 12.91 9.25 -3.32
N MET A 533 12.62 8.52 -2.25
CA MET A 533 12.23 7.10 -2.28
C MET A 533 10.70 6.89 -2.33
N THR A 534 9.91 7.95 -2.45
CA THR A 534 8.45 7.87 -2.31
C THR A 534 7.76 7.08 -3.42
N ARG A 535 8.42 6.95 -4.58
CA ARG A 535 7.97 6.12 -5.71
C ARG A 535 8.76 4.82 -5.88
N GLY A 536 9.68 4.56 -4.96
CA GLY A 536 10.65 3.49 -5.09
C GLY A 536 12.05 4.01 -5.48
N PRO A 537 13.02 3.13 -5.70
CA PRO A 537 14.38 3.48 -6.04
C PRO A 537 14.51 3.93 -7.50
N CYS A 538 15.38 4.91 -7.78
CA CYS A 538 15.73 5.27 -9.15
C CYS A 538 16.68 4.23 -9.78
N GLU A 539 16.84 4.27 -11.10
CA GLU A 539 17.75 3.39 -11.86
C GLU A 539 19.17 3.34 -11.30
N HIS A 540 19.67 4.48 -10.81
CA HIS A 540 21.04 4.58 -10.29
C HIS A 540 21.22 3.86 -8.95
N LEU A 541 20.22 3.90 -8.07
CA LEU A 541 20.24 3.16 -6.80
C LEU A 541 20.16 1.66 -7.05
N LEU A 542 19.33 1.24 -8.02
CA LEU A 542 19.21 -0.15 -8.43
C LEU A 542 20.49 -0.66 -9.09
N ALA A 543 21.10 0.11 -9.99
CA ALA A 543 22.36 -0.26 -10.62
C ALA A 543 23.49 -0.42 -9.58
N LEU A 544 23.55 0.48 -8.57
CA LEU A 544 24.48 0.37 -7.48
C LEU A 544 24.26 -0.90 -6.63
N ARG A 545 22.99 -1.27 -6.39
CA ARG A 545 22.63 -2.52 -5.71
C ARG A 545 23.08 -3.74 -6.50
N LEU A 546 22.85 -3.76 -7.81
CA LEU A 546 23.30 -4.87 -8.68
C LEU A 546 24.81 -5.06 -8.60
N ALA A 547 25.60 -3.97 -8.71
CA ALA A 547 27.05 -4.04 -8.60
C ALA A 547 27.54 -4.50 -7.21
N TYR A 548 26.85 -4.11 -6.14
CA TYR A 548 27.15 -4.58 -4.79
C TYR A 548 26.87 -6.08 -4.64
N MET A 549 25.75 -6.55 -5.14
CA MET A 549 25.37 -7.98 -5.06
C MET A 549 26.32 -8.86 -5.89
N ASP A 550 26.64 -8.46 -7.12
CA ASP A 550 27.62 -9.16 -7.97
C ASP A 550 28.96 -9.32 -7.26
N ARG A 551 29.44 -8.26 -6.60
CA ARG A 551 30.66 -8.33 -5.78
C ARG A 551 30.52 -9.28 -4.59
N ALA A 552 29.38 -9.29 -3.91
CA ALA A 552 29.14 -10.13 -2.74
C ALA A 552 29.06 -11.63 -3.12
N GLU A 553 28.62 -11.93 -4.33
CA GLU A 553 28.53 -13.29 -4.91
C GLU A 553 29.84 -13.79 -5.54
N GLY A 554 30.92 -13.01 -5.44
CA GLY A 554 32.24 -13.37 -5.98
C GLY A 554 32.42 -13.06 -7.45
N GLY A 555 31.53 -12.24 -8.03
CA GLY A 555 31.71 -11.65 -9.35
C GLY A 555 32.95 -10.77 -9.40
N LYS A 556 33.60 -10.65 -10.57
CA LYS A 556 34.69 -9.69 -10.79
C LYS A 556 34.07 -8.30 -10.68
N GLY A 557 34.12 -7.71 -9.49
CA GLY A 557 33.72 -6.32 -9.31
C GLY A 557 34.36 -5.51 -10.44
N ILE A 558 33.53 -4.76 -11.16
CA ILE A 558 34.03 -3.83 -12.18
C ILE A 558 34.87 -2.79 -11.41
N GLU A 559 36.20 -2.96 -11.45
CA GLU A 559 37.19 -2.06 -10.86
C GLU A 559 37.12 -0.64 -11.48
#